data_49c97ed208e0cf7a9e4d37c547b649df
#
_entry.id   49c97ed208e0cf7a9e4d37c547b649df
#
_cell.length_a   1.000
_cell.length_b   1.000
_cell.length_c   1.000
_cell.angle_alpha   90.00
_cell.angle_beta   90.00
_cell.angle_gamma   90.00
#
_symmetry.space_group_name_H-M   'P 1'
#
loop_
_entity.id
_entity.type
_entity.pdbx_description
1 polymer ?
#
loop_
_entity_poly.entity_id
_entity_poly.type
_entity_poly.pdbx_seq_one_letter_code
_entity_poly.pdbx_strand_id
1 'polypeptide(L)'
;GAMDVAQRGTSKTGFGGGSASGYFTIDRFKLDQDSGGVLTMTQDSSSPDGFSNSLKLDCTTADTSVAAGEYLVISHRIEGQNLQTFKKGTSDAKPFAVSFYAKVDRLVNLLQ
;
A
#
# COMPACT_ATOMS: atom_id res chain seq x y z
N GLY A 1 -0.66 -8.10 6.89
CA GLY A 1 0.20 -9.04 6.26
C GLY A 1 1.66 -8.70 6.36
N ALA A 2 2.48 -9.73 6.38
CA ALA A 2 3.93 -9.60 6.46
C ALA A 2 4.59 -9.27 5.10
N MET A 3 3.79 -9.08 4.06
CA MET A 3 4.24 -8.70 2.71
C MET A 3 5.16 -9.75 2.04
N ASP A 4 4.99 -11.02 2.42
CA ASP A 4 5.85 -12.12 1.94
C ASP A 4 5.37 -12.72 0.62
N VAL A 5 4.10 -12.58 0.28
CA VAL A 5 3.50 -13.16 -0.92
C VAL A 5 3.34 -12.13 -2.01
N ALA A 6 3.94 -12.38 -3.17
CA ALA A 6 3.93 -11.49 -4.33
C ALA A 6 3.72 -12.30 -5.63
N GLN A 7 2.51 -12.86 -5.80
CA GLN A 7 2.19 -13.73 -6.94
C GLN A 7 2.24 -13.01 -8.29
N ARG A 8 2.00 -11.69 -8.30
CA ARG A 8 2.03 -10.87 -9.53
C ARG A 8 3.43 -10.37 -9.89
N GLY A 9 4.41 -10.60 -9.03
CA GLY A 9 5.77 -10.17 -9.21
C GLY A 9 6.27 -9.32 -8.02
N THR A 10 7.57 -9.20 -7.93
CA THR A 10 8.23 -8.48 -6.83
C THR A 10 8.48 -7.01 -7.15
N SER A 11 8.30 -6.60 -8.40
CA SER A 11 8.49 -5.21 -8.83
C SER A 11 7.59 -4.86 -9.99
N LYS A 12 7.05 -3.65 -9.95
CA LYS A 12 6.30 -3.02 -11.06
C LYS A 12 6.77 -1.59 -11.20
N THR A 13 7.23 -1.24 -12.39
CA THR A 13 7.77 0.09 -12.71
C THR A 13 6.82 0.87 -13.61
N GLY A 14 7.03 2.19 -13.66
CA GLY A 14 6.46 3.06 -14.68
C GLY A 14 4.94 3.19 -14.63
N PHE A 15 4.31 3.05 -13.47
CA PHE A 15 2.89 3.37 -13.33
C PHE A 15 2.71 4.79 -12.79
N GLY A 16 1.79 5.51 -13.38
CA GLY A 16 1.53 6.92 -13.09
C GLY A 16 1.56 7.77 -14.37
N GLY A 17 1.73 9.08 -14.20
CA GLY A 17 1.54 10.03 -15.28
C GLY A 17 0.08 10.13 -15.71
N GLY A 18 -0.83 9.88 -14.79
CA GLY A 18 -2.28 9.78 -14.95
C GLY A 18 -2.85 8.73 -14.00
N SER A 19 -4.05 8.27 -14.28
CA SER A 19 -4.73 7.29 -13.42
C SER A 19 -4.13 5.89 -13.55
N ALA A 20 -3.84 5.27 -12.41
CA ALA A 20 -3.44 3.87 -12.33
C ALA A 20 -4.10 3.21 -11.13
N SER A 21 -4.62 2.00 -11.32
CA SER A 21 -5.31 1.25 -10.27
C SER A 21 -5.07 -0.23 -10.44
N GLY A 22 -4.71 -0.91 -9.38
CA GLY A 22 -4.55 -2.37 -9.41
C GLY A 22 -3.66 -2.95 -8.32
N TYR A 23 -3.52 -4.27 -8.40
CA TYR A 23 -2.63 -5.07 -7.59
C TYR A 23 -1.38 -5.38 -8.41
N PHE A 24 -0.27 -4.71 -8.12
CA PHE A 24 0.91 -4.78 -9.00
C PHE A 24 1.99 -5.72 -8.51
N THR A 25 2.18 -5.85 -7.21
CA THR A 25 3.23 -6.68 -6.61
C THR A 25 2.69 -7.53 -5.47
N ILE A 26 2.78 -7.06 -4.23
CA ILE A 26 2.39 -7.80 -3.04
C ILE A 26 0.89 -8.10 -3.05
N ASP A 27 0.54 -9.33 -2.69
CA ASP A 27 -0.85 -9.78 -2.64
C ASP A 27 -1.67 -8.98 -1.63
N ARG A 28 -2.91 -8.69 -2.00
CA ARG A 28 -3.89 -7.95 -1.20
C ARG A 28 -3.59 -6.46 -0.99
N PHE A 29 -2.49 -5.96 -1.54
CA PHE A 29 -2.20 -4.54 -1.54
C PHE A 29 -2.55 -3.93 -2.90
N LYS A 30 -3.58 -3.08 -2.88
CA LYS A 30 -4.05 -2.36 -4.05
C LYS A 30 -3.51 -0.94 -4.01
N LEU A 31 -3.03 -0.47 -5.16
CA LEU A 31 -2.67 0.92 -5.34
C LEU A 31 -3.69 1.59 -6.25
N ASP A 32 -4.16 2.75 -5.83
CA ASP A 32 -4.98 3.65 -6.64
C ASP A 32 -4.28 5.01 -6.69
N GLN A 33 -4.02 5.49 -7.88
CA GLN A 33 -3.32 6.74 -8.11
C GLN A 33 -3.96 7.53 -9.23
N ASP A 34 -4.00 8.84 -9.05
CA ASP A 34 -4.29 9.81 -10.11
C ASP A 34 -3.41 11.03 -9.86
N SER A 35 -2.22 11.02 -10.45
CA SER A 35 -1.23 12.09 -10.31
C SER A 35 -0.27 12.11 -11.49
N GLY A 36 0.44 13.24 -11.66
CA GLY A 36 1.48 13.38 -12.68
C GLY A 36 2.78 12.61 -12.36
N GLY A 37 2.96 12.17 -11.12
CA GLY A 37 4.13 11.43 -10.69
C GLY A 37 4.18 10.02 -11.26
N VAL A 38 5.39 9.51 -11.48
CA VAL A 38 5.63 8.12 -11.90
C VAL A 38 6.29 7.35 -10.77
N LEU A 39 5.77 6.18 -10.47
CA LEU A 39 6.15 5.38 -9.32
C LEU A 39 6.63 3.99 -9.73
N THR A 40 7.46 3.42 -8.86
CA THR A 40 7.82 2.00 -8.86
C THR A 40 7.39 1.39 -7.55
N MET A 41 6.68 0.26 -7.61
CA MET A 41 6.24 -0.49 -6.45
C MET A 41 7.04 -1.79 -6.37
N THR A 42 7.63 -2.06 -5.21
CA THR A 42 8.55 -3.19 -5.03
C THR A 42 8.31 -3.90 -3.70
N GLN A 43 8.43 -5.23 -3.71
CA GLN A 43 8.64 -6.01 -2.49
C GLN A 43 10.13 -5.90 -2.12
N ASP A 44 10.41 -5.24 -1.00
CA ASP A 44 11.78 -4.95 -0.56
C ASP A 44 12.16 -5.82 0.64
N SER A 45 13.41 -6.25 0.70
CA SER A 45 13.94 -7.01 1.83
C SER A 45 14.31 -6.12 3.04
N SER A 46 14.34 -4.81 2.86
CA SER A 46 14.51 -3.87 3.98
C SER A 46 13.21 -3.79 4.78
N SER A 47 13.19 -4.40 5.94
CA SER A 47 11.99 -4.57 6.77
C SER A 47 12.29 -4.28 8.23
N PRO A 48 11.26 -3.99 9.07
CA PRO A 48 11.45 -3.92 10.50
C PRO A 48 11.80 -5.28 11.10
N ASP A 49 12.36 -5.29 12.30
CA ASP A 49 12.68 -6.52 13.01
C ASP A 49 11.47 -7.43 13.14
N GLY A 50 11.67 -8.72 12.83
CA GLY A 50 10.62 -9.73 12.85
C GLY A 50 9.85 -9.89 11.54
N PHE A 51 10.18 -9.11 10.51
CA PHE A 51 9.59 -9.22 9.17
C PHE A 51 10.67 -9.42 8.12
N SER A 52 10.37 -10.19 7.08
CA SER A 52 11.31 -10.48 6.00
C SER A 52 11.22 -9.47 4.85
N ASN A 53 10.07 -8.86 4.65
CA ASN A 53 9.80 -7.99 3.51
C ASN A 53 8.99 -6.77 3.89
N SER A 54 9.09 -5.75 3.05
CA SER A 54 8.27 -4.54 3.12
C SER A 54 7.72 -4.16 1.75
N LEU A 55 6.71 -3.32 1.73
CA LEU A 55 6.22 -2.67 0.51
C LEU A 55 6.95 -1.35 0.33
N LYS A 56 7.68 -1.22 -0.77
CA LYS A 56 8.39 0.01 -1.12
C LYS A 56 7.69 0.71 -2.29
N LEU A 57 7.47 1.98 -2.14
CA LEU A 57 7.07 2.88 -3.23
C LEU A 57 8.18 3.88 -3.46
N ASP A 58 8.66 3.94 -4.68
CA ASP A 58 9.72 4.85 -5.10
C ASP A 58 9.19 5.77 -6.20
N CYS A 59 9.29 7.06 -5.98
CA CYS A 59 8.90 8.06 -6.97
C CYS A 59 10.07 8.29 -7.93
N THR A 60 9.95 7.79 -9.14
CA THR A 60 10.98 7.89 -10.15
C THR A 60 10.88 9.17 -11.00
N THR A 61 9.68 9.73 -11.10
CA THR A 61 9.45 11.03 -11.73
C THR A 61 8.53 11.84 -10.81
N ALA A 62 9.05 12.96 -10.30
CA ALA A 62 8.29 13.82 -9.41
C ALA A 62 7.19 14.57 -10.17
N ASP A 63 6.05 14.71 -9.53
CA ASP A 63 5.03 15.66 -9.95
C ASP A 63 5.39 17.04 -9.38
N THR A 64 5.64 17.99 -10.24
CA THR A 64 6.02 19.36 -9.85
C THR A 64 4.82 20.31 -9.80
N SER A 65 3.63 19.86 -10.17
CA SER A 65 2.42 20.68 -10.24
C SER A 65 1.19 19.89 -9.79
N VAL A 66 1.14 19.61 -8.50
CA VAL A 66 0.05 18.81 -7.89
C VAL A 66 -1.26 19.60 -7.92
N ALA A 67 -2.28 19.06 -8.56
CA ALA A 67 -3.62 19.62 -8.60
C ALA A 67 -4.47 19.15 -7.41
N ALA A 68 -5.54 19.87 -7.09
CA ALA A 68 -6.37 19.58 -5.92
C ALA A 68 -7.10 18.23 -5.95
N GLY A 69 -7.30 17.64 -7.12
CA GLY A 69 -7.95 16.33 -7.27
C GLY A 69 -7.01 15.14 -7.30
N GLU A 70 -5.70 15.36 -7.22
CA GLU A 70 -4.70 14.30 -7.31
C GLU A 70 -4.58 13.52 -6.01
N TYR A 71 -4.36 12.22 -6.12
CA TYR A 71 -4.25 11.34 -4.97
C TYR A 71 -3.36 10.11 -5.24
N LEU A 72 -2.87 9.54 -4.15
CA LEU A 72 -2.21 8.24 -4.11
C LEU A 72 -2.75 7.49 -2.88
N VAL A 73 -3.37 6.34 -3.10
CA VAL A 73 -3.93 5.51 -2.04
C VAL A 73 -3.40 4.09 -2.13
N ILE A 74 -2.94 3.57 -1.00
CA ILE A 74 -2.59 2.17 -0.84
C ILE A 74 -3.64 1.53 0.05
N SER A 75 -4.27 0.47 -0.44
CA SER A 75 -5.29 -0.27 0.29
C SER A 75 -4.84 -1.69 0.55
N HIS A 76 -5.00 -2.16 1.79
CA HIS A 76 -4.87 -3.56 2.12
C HIS A 76 -6.26 -4.20 2.17
N ARG A 77 -6.46 -5.24 1.38
CA ARG A 77 -7.73 -5.98 1.31
C ARG A 77 -7.63 -7.26 2.12
N ILE A 78 -8.54 -7.42 3.07
CA ILE A 78 -8.63 -8.61 3.92
C ILE A 78 -9.88 -9.38 3.53
N GLU A 79 -9.72 -10.66 3.23
CA GLU A 79 -10.85 -11.52 2.88
C GLU A 79 -11.79 -11.72 4.06
N GLY A 80 -13.11 -11.69 3.81
CA GLY A 80 -14.11 -11.83 4.84
C GLY A 80 -13.98 -13.13 5.65
N GLN A 81 -13.54 -14.22 5.01
CA GLN A 81 -13.30 -15.49 5.69
C GLN A 81 -12.22 -15.39 6.78
N ASN A 82 -11.24 -14.49 6.63
CA ASN A 82 -10.21 -14.26 7.64
C ASN A 82 -10.67 -13.37 8.79
N LEU A 83 -11.83 -12.74 8.65
CA LEU A 83 -12.42 -11.84 9.64
C LEU A 83 -13.57 -12.48 10.44
N GLN A 84 -13.90 -13.73 10.19
CA GLN A 84 -15.01 -14.41 10.85
C GLN A 84 -14.91 -14.44 12.37
N THR A 85 -13.68 -14.53 12.89
CA THR A 85 -13.44 -14.55 14.35
C THR A 85 -13.80 -13.24 15.04
N PHE A 86 -13.89 -12.13 14.30
CA PHE A 86 -14.31 -10.83 14.85
C PHE A 86 -15.82 -10.69 14.97
N LYS A 87 -16.59 -11.57 14.35
CA LYS A 87 -18.06 -11.61 14.43
C LYS A 87 -18.75 -10.28 14.15
N LYS A 88 -18.18 -9.49 13.20
CA LYS A 88 -18.76 -8.19 12.84
C LYS A 88 -20.16 -8.34 12.25
N GLY A 89 -21.03 -7.39 12.58
CA GLY A 89 -22.44 -7.43 12.20
C GLY A 89 -23.31 -8.25 13.14
N THR A 90 -22.78 -8.77 14.23
CA THR A 90 -23.52 -9.51 15.27
C THR A 90 -23.41 -8.82 16.62
N SER A 91 -24.24 -9.23 17.58
CA SER A 91 -24.18 -8.76 18.97
C SER A 91 -22.89 -9.14 19.69
N ASP A 92 -22.17 -10.16 19.18
CA ASP A 92 -20.91 -10.66 19.73
C ASP A 92 -19.69 -10.07 19.02
N ALA A 93 -19.84 -8.98 18.26
CA ALA A 93 -18.76 -8.35 17.54
C ALA A 93 -17.60 -7.95 18.46
N LYS A 94 -16.37 -8.31 18.05
CA LYS A 94 -15.15 -8.05 18.81
C LYS A 94 -14.41 -6.84 18.27
N PRO A 95 -13.73 -6.06 19.12
CA PRO A 95 -12.83 -5.02 18.65
C PRO A 95 -11.61 -5.62 17.96
N PHE A 96 -11.02 -4.87 17.03
CA PHE A 96 -9.73 -5.22 16.43
C PHE A 96 -8.86 -3.95 16.34
N ALA A 97 -7.56 -4.16 16.29
CA ALA A 97 -6.58 -3.09 16.12
C ALA A 97 -5.82 -3.26 14.82
N VAL A 98 -5.47 -2.13 14.19
CA VAL A 98 -4.58 -2.08 13.03
C VAL A 98 -3.31 -1.36 13.46
N SER A 99 -2.16 -1.98 13.19
CA SER A 99 -0.86 -1.39 13.45
C SER A 99 0.06 -1.63 12.24
N PHE A 100 0.98 -0.69 12.00
CA PHE A 100 1.95 -0.82 10.91
C PHE A 100 3.20 0.00 11.19
N TYR A 101 4.29 -0.36 10.54
CA TYR A 101 5.52 0.41 10.51
C TYR A 101 5.61 1.17 9.20
N ALA A 102 6.02 2.43 9.25
CA ALA A 102 6.26 3.25 8.08
C ALA A 102 7.65 3.88 8.14
N LYS A 103 8.36 3.87 7.02
CA LYS A 103 9.64 4.51 6.83
C LYS A 103 9.58 5.38 5.59
N VAL A 104 10.01 6.63 5.71
CA VAL A 104 10.06 7.57 4.59
C VAL A 104 11.43 8.25 4.55
N ASP A 105 11.92 8.54 3.33
CA ASP A 105 13.19 9.24 3.17
C ASP A 105 13.05 10.73 3.42
N ARG A 106 11.86 11.28 3.14
CA ARG A 106 11.54 12.68 3.39
C ARG A 106 10.17 12.78 4.03
N LEU A 107 10.10 13.34 5.22
CA LEU A 107 8.85 13.59 5.93
C LEU A 107 8.27 14.92 5.47
N VAL A 108 7.26 14.88 4.61
CA VAL A 108 6.49 16.05 4.17
C VAL A 108 5.01 15.76 4.36
N ASN A 109 4.38 16.37 5.35
CA ASN A 109 2.93 16.33 5.57
C ASN A 109 2.30 14.93 5.48
N LEU A 110 2.69 14.01 6.36
CA LEU A 110 2.05 12.69 6.46
C LEU A 110 0.63 12.74 7.02
N LEU A 111 0.23 13.88 7.60
CA LEU A 111 -1.08 14.07 8.23
C LEU A 111 -1.85 15.17 7.50
N GLN A 112 -2.33 14.87 6.34
CA GLN A 112 -3.32 15.70 5.66
C GLN A 112 -4.66 15.01 5.61
#